data_828d5808e495625cde6ad7b8f21e9221
#
_entry.id   828d5808e495625cde6ad7b8f21e9221
#
_cell.length_a   1.000
_cell.length_b   1.000
_cell.length_c   1.000
_cell.angle_alpha   90.00
_cell.angle_beta   90.00
_cell.angle_gamma   90.00
#
_symmetry.space_group_name_H-M   'P 1'
#
loop_
_entity.id
_entity.type
_entity.pdbx_description
1 polymer ?
#
loop_
_entity_poly.entity_id
_entity_poly.type
_entity_poly.pdbx_seq_one_letter_code
_entity_poly.pdbx_strand_id
1 'polypeptide(L)'
;MQPTDAQLPNNGVRVPSPTHSDARYRSYEVYQREGLGESTELIGPGQLTAARQLTDPYPLLALLRENYPCYRDWSGNAYWLTRYDQVTSIFSDRANFHLPNRAQSCSLKDAEDLSASVAAHKLWAELIDEQLPNICDTLLSGLGKERPIDLTIDYALALSNELQRRALGIQAQHTGELAQLLWHIQRADSWQPEVALGAQIACSKLLDLLANSPADKTSPGLREAIPGLGPQSLLATVLGFETRTLHGWICNLAHTWLTNTDIQSEIRKGQTNIKIAALEAMRYTPPVPYAHAYAKHEVERFGRLLPEGALMRLSAEAANRDPRVFDDPDTFYAVRADLCHREARGQFRADGLATGIAFGLGLPSKHPAVPEDRPRSLFALTRDATVTATQQLLQHFPVIQPCGELKSPSALAIYEPMVAWSLPVTLT
;
A
#
# COMPACT_ATOMS: atom_id res chain seq x y z
N MET A 1 41.14 -17.55 11.67
CA MET A 1 40.66 -16.75 12.80
C MET A 1 39.14 -16.84 12.78
N GLN A 2 38.53 -17.50 13.78
CA GLN A 2 37.07 -17.53 13.85
C GLN A 2 36.59 -16.13 14.25
N PRO A 3 35.61 -15.54 13.56
CA PRO A 3 35.01 -14.30 14.01
C PRO A 3 34.29 -14.58 15.33
N THR A 4 34.60 -13.81 16.34
CA THR A 4 33.93 -13.88 17.63
C THR A 4 32.55 -13.24 17.48
N ASP A 5 31.53 -13.78 18.17
CA ASP A 5 30.14 -13.27 18.19
C ASP A 5 30.01 -11.75 18.51
N ALA A 6 31.11 -11.16 19.02
CA ALA A 6 31.18 -9.74 19.38
C ALA A 6 31.31 -8.76 18.20
N GLN A 7 31.50 -9.25 16.96
CA GLN A 7 31.76 -8.39 15.80
C GLN A 7 30.52 -8.12 14.94
N LEU A 8 29.38 -8.72 15.28
CA LEU A 8 28.12 -8.48 14.56
C LEU A 8 27.27 -7.45 15.31
N PRO A 9 26.69 -6.46 14.64
CA PRO A 9 25.84 -5.47 15.31
C PRO A 9 24.66 -6.18 15.96
N ASN A 10 24.61 -6.12 17.26
CA ASN A 10 23.62 -6.81 18.06
C ASN A 10 22.41 -5.89 18.29
N ASN A 11 21.46 -5.92 17.36
CA ASN A 11 20.18 -5.21 17.50
C ASN A 11 19.05 -6.14 18.00
N GLY A 12 19.39 -7.06 18.90
CA GLY A 12 18.42 -8.01 19.43
C GLY A 12 18.15 -9.21 18.52
N VAL A 13 18.69 -9.21 17.31
CA VAL A 13 18.60 -10.32 16.38
C VAL A 13 19.80 -11.21 16.59
N ARG A 14 19.57 -12.38 17.12
CA ARG A 14 20.60 -13.41 17.13
C ARG A 14 20.82 -13.87 15.69
N VAL A 15 21.92 -13.44 15.09
CA VAL A 15 22.44 -14.10 13.91
C VAL A 15 22.65 -15.57 14.27
N PRO A 16 22.13 -16.51 13.48
CA PRO A 16 22.40 -17.92 13.72
C PRO A 16 23.89 -18.13 13.87
N SER A 17 24.31 -18.79 14.95
CA SER A 17 25.73 -19.08 15.18
C SER A 17 26.27 -19.85 13.98
N PRO A 18 27.48 -19.53 13.50
CA PRO A 18 28.11 -20.26 12.40
C PRO A 18 28.26 -21.77 12.67
N THR A 19 28.28 -22.16 13.92
CA THR A 19 28.36 -23.57 14.32
C THR A 19 27.11 -24.38 14.00
N HIS A 20 25.95 -23.72 13.74
CA HIS A 20 24.71 -24.41 13.47
C HIS A 20 24.36 -24.47 11.97
N SER A 21 25.03 -23.70 11.13
CA SER A 21 24.85 -23.76 9.71
C SER A 21 25.99 -23.07 8.97
N ASP A 22 27.02 -23.83 8.67
CA ASP A 22 28.09 -23.34 7.79
C ASP A 22 27.58 -22.78 6.48
N ALA A 23 26.47 -23.32 5.97
CA ALA A 23 25.85 -22.83 4.73
C ALA A 23 25.25 -21.43 4.91
N ARG A 24 24.60 -21.12 6.03
CA ARG A 24 24.05 -19.78 6.31
C ARG A 24 25.16 -18.75 6.45
N TYR A 25 26.21 -19.11 7.16
CA TYR A 25 27.36 -18.24 7.36
C TYR A 25 28.09 -17.96 6.05
N ARG A 26 28.35 -19.02 5.25
CA ARG A 26 28.97 -18.86 3.93
C ARG A 26 28.13 -18.02 2.98
N SER A 27 26.82 -18.22 2.99
CA SER A 27 25.90 -17.41 2.20
C SER A 27 25.98 -15.93 2.58
N TYR A 28 26.07 -15.62 3.87
CA TYR A 28 26.26 -14.26 4.36
C TYR A 28 27.61 -13.66 3.93
N GLU A 29 28.72 -14.39 4.11
CA GLU A 29 30.05 -13.94 3.71
C GLU A 29 30.16 -13.69 2.20
N VAL A 30 29.68 -14.65 1.41
CA VAL A 30 29.66 -14.53 -0.06
C VAL A 30 28.86 -13.29 -0.47
N TYR A 31 27.69 -13.11 0.11
CA TYR A 31 26.88 -11.95 -0.17
C TYR A 31 27.54 -10.63 0.22
N GLN A 32 28.17 -10.56 1.38
CA GLN A 32 28.89 -9.35 1.80
C GLN A 32 30.01 -9.01 0.81
N ARG A 33 30.72 -10.02 0.31
CA ARG A 33 31.77 -9.83 -0.71
C ARG A 33 31.18 -9.41 -2.04
N GLU A 34 30.14 -10.08 -2.51
CA GLU A 34 29.47 -9.77 -3.78
C GLU A 34 28.71 -8.44 -3.69
N GLY A 35 28.08 -8.15 -2.54
CA GLY A 35 27.35 -6.91 -2.30
C GLY A 35 28.26 -5.68 -2.20
N LEU A 36 29.53 -5.86 -1.87
CA LEU A 36 30.51 -4.78 -1.93
C LEU A 36 30.98 -4.50 -3.38
N GLY A 37 30.87 -5.47 -4.29
CA GLY A 37 31.13 -5.36 -5.72
C GLY A 37 32.19 -4.31 -6.09
N GLU A 38 31.94 -3.56 -7.16
CA GLU A 38 32.76 -2.39 -7.54
C GLU A 38 32.31 -1.11 -6.83
N SER A 39 31.19 -1.12 -6.10
CA SER A 39 30.69 0.04 -5.38
C SER A 39 31.51 0.30 -4.13
N THR A 40 32.06 1.49 -4.03
CA THR A 40 32.77 1.96 -2.83
C THR A 40 31.82 2.51 -1.77
N GLU A 41 30.53 2.62 -2.04
CA GLU A 41 29.54 3.13 -1.10
C GLU A 41 29.01 2.02 -0.20
N LEU A 42 29.34 2.10 1.07
CA LEU A 42 28.83 1.21 2.12
C LEU A 42 27.50 1.78 2.67
N ILE A 43 26.51 0.91 2.79
CA ILE A 43 25.26 1.27 3.47
C ILE A 43 25.46 1.12 4.97
N GLY A 44 25.51 2.24 5.67
CA GLY A 44 25.59 2.27 7.13
C GLY A 44 24.25 1.83 7.76
N PRO A 45 24.29 1.28 8.98
CA PRO A 45 23.10 0.77 9.68
C PRO A 45 21.96 1.78 9.82
N GLY A 46 22.27 3.08 9.93
CA GLY A 46 21.27 4.14 10.08
C GLY A 46 20.74 4.75 8.78
N GLN A 47 21.25 4.36 7.63
CA GLN A 47 20.84 4.99 6.36
C GLN A 47 19.41 4.65 5.98
N LEU A 48 18.96 3.41 6.23
CA LEU A 48 17.58 2.98 5.95
C LEU A 48 16.54 3.64 6.86
N THR A 49 16.96 4.14 8.02
CA THR A 49 16.09 4.80 9.01
C THR A 49 16.37 6.31 9.11
N ALA A 50 17.21 6.86 8.25
CA ALA A 50 17.52 8.28 8.25
C ALA A 50 16.27 9.13 7.91
N ALA A 51 16.16 10.31 8.50
CA ALA A 51 15.01 11.20 8.32
C ALA A 51 14.73 11.52 6.84
N ARG A 52 15.74 11.60 5.99
CA ARG A 52 15.57 11.83 4.55
C ARG A 52 14.74 10.75 3.87
N GLN A 53 14.71 9.51 4.41
CA GLN A 53 13.92 8.42 3.84
C GLN A 53 12.40 8.67 3.97
N LEU A 54 12.00 9.60 4.81
CA LEU A 54 10.60 10.03 4.93
C LEU A 54 10.12 10.82 3.73
N THR A 55 11.02 11.48 3.01
CA THR A 55 10.69 12.39 1.90
C THR A 55 11.32 11.99 0.57
N ASP A 56 12.53 11.41 0.60
CA ASP A 56 13.26 11.00 -0.61
C ASP A 56 14.05 9.71 -0.37
N PRO A 57 13.39 8.54 -0.42
CA PRO A 57 14.05 7.24 -0.28
C PRO A 57 14.76 6.78 -1.57
N TYR A 58 14.47 7.39 -2.69
CA TYR A 58 14.83 6.87 -4.02
C TYR A 58 16.34 6.74 -4.29
N PRO A 59 17.21 7.66 -3.86
CA PRO A 59 18.66 7.49 -4.07
C PRO A 59 19.21 6.24 -3.36
N LEU A 60 18.79 6.01 -2.11
CA LEU A 60 19.22 4.83 -1.39
C LEU A 60 18.61 3.54 -1.96
N LEU A 61 17.35 3.59 -2.37
CA LEU A 61 16.68 2.45 -2.99
C LEU A 61 17.30 2.08 -4.34
N ALA A 62 17.74 3.06 -5.13
CA ALA A 62 18.49 2.83 -6.36
C ALA A 62 19.83 2.14 -6.07
N LEU A 63 20.59 2.63 -5.07
CA LEU A 63 21.84 2.02 -4.65
C LEU A 63 21.64 0.55 -4.22
N LEU A 64 20.59 0.27 -3.41
CA LEU A 64 20.24 -1.08 -3.00
C LEU A 64 19.89 -1.96 -4.21
N ARG A 65 19.08 -1.45 -5.13
CA ARG A 65 18.63 -2.20 -6.31
C ARG A 65 19.79 -2.61 -7.20
N GLU A 66 20.75 -1.71 -7.42
CA GLU A 66 21.88 -1.98 -8.30
C GLU A 66 22.92 -2.87 -7.64
N ASN A 67 23.29 -2.61 -6.40
CA ASN A 67 24.43 -3.23 -5.77
C ASN A 67 24.08 -4.34 -4.77
N TYR A 68 22.86 -4.31 -4.22
CA TYR A 68 22.46 -5.22 -3.13
C TYR A 68 21.09 -5.84 -3.36
N PRO A 69 20.91 -6.70 -4.35
CA PRO A 69 19.59 -7.19 -4.75
C PRO A 69 18.81 -7.90 -3.63
N CYS A 70 19.50 -8.45 -2.65
CA CYS A 70 18.89 -8.98 -1.42
C CYS A 70 19.70 -8.48 -0.21
N TYR A 71 19.46 -7.24 0.18
CA TYR A 71 20.23 -6.60 1.26
C TYR A 71 19.78 -7.09 2.64
N ARG A 72 20.74 -7.51 3.46
CA ARG A 72 20.48 -7.86 4.87
C ARG A 72 20.57 -6.60 5.74
N ASP A 73 19.41 -6.13 6.17
CA ASP A 73 19.29 -5.05 7.16
C ASP A 73 19.35 -5.65 8.56
N TRP A 74 20.50 -5.49 9.21
CA TRP A 74 20.71 -5.97 10.57
C TRP A 74 19.94 -5.15 11.61
N SER A 75 19.78 -3.85 11.38
CA SER A 75 19.04 -2.94 12.27
C SER A 75 17.56 -3.28 12.31
N GLY A 76 16.97 -3.48 11.15
CA GLY A 76 15.56 -3.80 11.01
C GLY A 76 15.24 -5.29 11.04
N ASN A 77 16.24 -6.14 11.25
CA ASN A 77 16.11 -7.60 11.18
C ASN A 77 15.34 -8.10 9.95
N ALA A 78 15.66 -7.56 8.78
CA ALA A 78 14.94 -7.84 7.57
C ALA A 78 15.85 -8.08 6.37
N TYR A 79 15.32 -8.68 5.33
CA TYR A 79 15.93 -8.75 4.01
C TYR A 79 15.17 -7.84 3.06
N TRP A 80 15.86 -6.90 2.44
CA TRP A 80 15.26 -5.99 1.48
C TRP A 80 15.35 -6.56 0.08
N LEU A 81 14.22 -6.57 -0.61
CA LEU A 81 14.14 -6.83 -2.04
C LEU A 81 13.69 -5.55 -2.76
N THR A 82 14.48 -5.13 -3.74
CA THR A 82 14.33 -3.85 -4.41
C THR A 82 14.18 -3.99 -5.92
N ARG A 83 14.52 -5.15 -6.51
CA ARG A 83 14.32 -5.44 -7.93
C ARG A 83 12.91 -5.92 -8.21
N TYR A 84 12.36 -5.50 -9.32
CA TYR A 84 10.99 -5.81 -9.72
C TYR A 84 10.71 -7.32 -9.79
N ASP A 85 11.58 -8.06 -10.46
CA ASP A 85 11.45 -9.51 -10.64
C ASP A 85 11.50 -10.27 -9.30
N GLN A 86 12.36 -9.85 -8.39
CA GLN A 86 12.49 -10.46 -7.07
C GLN A 86 11.25 -10.20 -6.21
N VAL A 87 10.80 -8.96 -6.16
CA VAL A 87 9.62 -8.56 -5.39
C VAL A 87 8.38 -9.29 -5.90
N THR A 88 8.14 -9.30 -7.22
CA THR A 88 7.00 -9.99 -7.82
C THR A 88 7.06 -11.50 -7.63
N SER A 89 8.26 -12.09 -7.57
CA SER A 89 8.43 -13.52 -7.36
C SER A 89 7.94 -13.97 -5.98
N ILE A 90 8.11 -13.15 -4.93
CA ILE A 90 7.63 -13.46 -3.57
C ILE A 90 6.09 -13.47 -3.53
N PHE A 91 5.43 -12.53 -4.21
CA PHE A 91 3.96 -12.51 -4.27
C PHE A 91 3.37 -13.78 -4.89
N SER A 92 4.11 -14.43 -5.78
CA SER A 92 3.70 -15.69 -6.43
C SER A 92 4.05 -16.92 -5.62
N ASP A 93 5.02 -16.84 -4.72
CA ASP A 93 5.60 -17.98 -4.00
C ASP A 93 4.93 -18.23 -2.65
N ARG A 94 3.65 -18.61 -2.69
CA ARG A 94 2.87 -18.92 -1.49
C ARG A 94 3.31 -20.21 -0.79
N ALA A 95 4.05 -21.06 -1.46
CA ALA A 95 4.60 -22.26 -0.84
C ALA A 95 5.66 -21.92 0.21
N ASN A 96 6.54 -20.98 -0.11
CA ASN A 96 7.69 -20.65 0.73
C ASN A 96 7.45 -19.41 1.61
N PHE A 97 6.52 -18.50 1.22
CA PHE A 97 6.34 -17.23 1.92
C PHE A 97 4.90 -17.01 2.37
N HIS A 98 4.76 -16.44 3.56
CA HIS A 98 3.52 -15.94 4.12
C HIS A 98 3.50 -14.41 4.01
N LEU A 99 2.44 -13.87 3.42
CA LEU A 99 2.17 -12.44 3.41
C LEU A 99 1.09 -12.17 4.47
N PRO A 100 1.41 -11.48 5.56
CA PRO A 100 0.44 -11.18 6.61
C PRO A 100 -0.65 -10.25 6.06
N ASN A 101 -1.84 -10.42 6.57
CA ASN A 101 -2.92 -9.47 6.35
C ASN A 101 -2.98 -8.44 7.51
N ARG A 102 -3.68 -7.36 7.30
CA ARG A 102 -3.81 -6.28 8.28
C ARG A 102 -4.55 -6.70 9.55
N ALA A 103 -5.46 -7.67 9.46
CA ALA A 103 -6.17 -8.19 10.62
C ALA A 103 -5.20 -8.75 11.67
N GLN A 104 -4.11 -9.39 11.23
CA GLN A 104 -3.08 -9.91 12.13
C GLN A 104 -2.35 -8.78 12.86
N SER A 105 -2.05 -7.67 12.19
CA SER A 105 -1.45 -6.49 12.83
C SER A 105 -2.37 -5.84 13.87
N CYS A 106 -3.70 -5.96 13.67
CA CYS A 106 -4.71 -5.51 14.64
C CYS A 106 -4.99 -6.52 15.76
N SER A 107 -4.22 -7.58 15.88
CA SER A 107 -4.44 -8.66 16.87
C SER A 107 -5.78 -9.41 16.74
N LEU A 108 -6.39 -9.39 15.56
CA LEU A 108 -7.60 -10.14 15.24
C LEU A 108 -7.24 -11.61 14.89
N LYS A 109 -6.67 -12.35 15.85
CA LYS A 109 -6.03 -13.65 15.60
C LYS A 109 -6.99 -14.74 15.16
N ASP A 110 -8.19 -14.72 15.69
CA ASP A 110 -9.22 -15.74 15.44
C ASP A 110 -10.25 -15.28 14.40
N ALA A 111 -10.03 -14.11 13.81
CA ALA A 111 -10.94 -13.56 12.83
C ALA A 111 -10.75 -14.22 11.46
N GLU A 112 -11.82 -14.63 10.84
CA GLU A 112 -11.83 -15.04 9.44
C GLU A 112 -11.79 -13.81 8.55
N ASP A 113 -10.74 -13.70 7.72
CA ASP A 113 -10.61 -12.66 6.70
C ASP A 113 -11.22 -13.16 5.39
N LEU A 114 -12.40 -12.66 5.07
CA LEU A 114 -13.14 -12.96 3.84
C LEU A 114 -13.00 -11.88 2.77
N SER A 115 -12.02 -10.97 2.90
CA SER A 115 -11.81 -9.86 1.94
C SER A 115 -11.64 -10.34 0.49
N ALA A 116 -11.07 -11.52 0.30
CA ALA A 116 -10.91 -12.14 -1.02
C ALA A 116 -12.09 -13.06 -1.41
N SER A 117 -13.19 -13.08 -0.64
CA SER A 117 -14.39 -13.84 -1.00
C SER A 117 -15.16 -13.18 -2.14
N VAL A 118 -15.94 -13.98 -2.88
CA VAL A 118 -16.81 -13.46 -3.95
C VAL A 118 -17.82 -12.45 -3.41
N ALA A 119 -18.38 -12.70 -2.23
CA ALA A 119 -19.37 -11.81 -1.61
C ALA A 119 -18.78 -10.44 -1.25
N ALA A 120 -17.56 -10.41 -0.67
CA ALA A 120 -16.87 -9.17 -0.35
C ALA A 120 -16.50 -8.38 -1.63
N HIS A 121 -15.96 -9.08 -2.65
CA HIS A 121 -15.65 -8.43 -3.92
C HIS A 121 -16.90 -7.87 -4.62
N LYS A 122 -18.02 -8.59 -4.57
CA LYS A 122 -19.30 -8.11 -5.11
C LYS A 122 -19.76 -6.84 -4.40
N LEU A 123 -19.72 -6.83 -3.06
CA LEU A 123 -20.06 -5.64 -2.28
C LEU A 123 -19.17 -4.44 -2.64
N TRP A 124 -17.84 -4.64 -2.70
CA TRP A 124 -16.93 -3.57 -3.07
C TRP A 124 -17.16 -3.07 -4.49
N ALA A 125 -17.48 -3.97 -5.44
CA ALA A 125 -17.84 -3.58 -6.80
C ALA A 125 -19.12 -2.73 -6.82
N GLU A 126 -20.14 -3.12 -6.09
CA GLU A 126 -21.40 -2.36 -5.94
C GLU A 126 -21.16 -0.99 -5.31
N LEU A 127 -20.38 -0.93 -4.20
CA LEU A 127 -20.03 0.34 -3.56
C LEU A 127 -19.30 1.29 -4.53
N ILE A 128 -18.41 0.76 -5.36
CA ILE A 128 -17.58 1.58 -6.26
C ILE A 128 -18.32 1.92 -7.55
N ASP A 129 -19.05 0.99 -8.15
CA ASP A 129 -19.69 1.23 -9.45
C ASP A 129 -21.01 2.00 -9.32
N GLU A 130 -21.80 1.69 -8.28
CA GLU A 130 -23.16 2.21 -8.15
C GLU A 130 -23.26 3.36 -7.13
N GLN A 131 -22.54 3.27 -6.01
CA GLN A 131 -22.72 4.22 -4.91
C GLN A 131 -21.66 5.32 -4.89
N LEU A 132 -20.42 5.04 -5.30
CA LEU A 132 -19.30 5.99 -5.20
C LEU A 132 -19.56 7.32 -5.92
N PRO A 133 -20.16 7.39 -7.13
CA PRO A 133 -20.48 8.67 -7.75
C PRO A 133 -21.36 9.57 -6.88
N ASN A 134 -22.39 9.00 -6.25
CA ASN A 134 -23.29 9.73 -5.36
C ASN A 134 -22.61 10.12 -4.03
N ILE A 135 -21.70 9.28 -3.52
CA ILE A 135 -20.90 9.59 -2.34
C ILE A 135 -19.99 10.80 -2.64
N CYS A 136 -19.31 10.76 -3.78
CA CYS A 136 -18.47 11.88 -4.23
C CYS A 136 -19.29 13.16 -4.37
N ASP A 137 -20.43 13.13 -5.05
CA ASP A 137 -21.29 14.30 -5.25
C ASP A 137 -21.75 14.87 -3.90
N THR A 138 -22.16 14.04 -2.96
CA THR A 138 -22.55 14.46 -1.62
C THR A 138 -21.41 15.16 -0.88
N LEU A 139 -20.21 14.59 -0.91
CA LEU A 139 -19.03 15.18 -0.26
C LEU A 139 -18.65 16.49 -0.93
N LEU A 140 -18.55 16.51 -2.27
CA LEU A 140 -18.15 17.69 -3.03
C LEU A 140 -19.14 18.84 -2.89
N SER A 141 -20.46 18.56 -2.85
CA SER A 141 -21.50 19.56 -2.59
C SER A 141 -21.41 20.16 -1.19
N GLY A 142 -20.87 19.43 -0.22
CA GLY A 142 -20.59 19.91 1.15
C GLY A 142 -19.33 20.76 1.26
N LEU A 143 -18.42 20.72 0.28
CA LEU A 143 -17.23 21.56 0.28
C LEU A 143 -17.59 23.01 -0.03
N GLY A 144 -17.12 23.93 0.81
CA GLY A 144 -17.41 25.36 0.61
C GLY A 144 -16.68 25.91 -0.61
N LYS A 145 -17.43 26.63 -1.46
CA LYS A 145 -16.83 27.40 -2.56
C LYS A 145 -16.11 28.63 -1.99
N GLU A 146 -15.02 29.03 -2.67
CA GLU A 146 -14.24 30.24 -2.38
C GLU A 146 -13.56 30.27 -0.99
N ARG A 147 -13.60 29.19 -0.23
CA ARG A 147 -12.83 29.01 1.00
C ARG A 147 -11.71 27.98 0.79
N PRO A 148 -10.55 28.14 1.46
CA PRO A 148 -9.52 27.11 1.48
C PRO A 148 -10.06 25.81 2.07
N ILE A 149 -9.76 24.71 1.40
CA ILE A 149 -9.96 23.34 1.90
C ILE A 149 -8.66 22.54 1.72
N ASP A 150 -8.51 21.45 2.46
CA ASP A 150 -7.43 20.49 2.21
C ASP A 150 -8.01 19.24 1.56
N LEU A 151 -7.69 19.01 0.27
CA LEU A 151 -8.18 17.85 -0.48
C LEU A 151 -7.81 16.52 0.19
N THR A 152 -6.71 16.47 0.90
CA THR A 152 -6.25 15.25 1.59
C THR A 152 -7.24 14.85 2.69
N ILE A 153 -7.70 15.82 3.47
CA ILE A 153 -8.57 15.58 4.65
C ILE A 153 -10.03 15.69 4.25
N ASP A 154 -10.40 16.82 3.62
CA ASP A 154 -11.81 17.18 3.40
C ASP A 154 -12.48 16.35 2.30
N TYR A 155 -11.66 15.74 1.41
CA TYR A 155 -12.18 14.91 0.33
C TYR A 155 -11.65 13.47 0.37
N ALA A 156 -10.35 13.24 0.17
CA ALA A 156 -9.82 11.88 -0.02
C ALA A 156 -9.97 11.01 1.23
N LEU A 157 -9.68 11.55 2.43
CA LEU A 157 -9.84 10.83 3.69
C LEU A 157 -11.33 10.64 4.02
N ALA A 158 -12.15 11.68 3.82
CA ALA A 158 -13.58 11.61 4.05
C ALA A 158 -14.25 10.53 3.17
N LEU A 159 -13.86 10.46 1.88
CA LEU A 159 -14.34 9.44 0.95
C LEU A 159 -13.94 8.03 1.37
N SER A 160 -12.67 7.84 1.73
CA SER A 160 -12.16 6.54 2.19
C SER A 160 -12.87 6.06 3.45
N ASN A 161 -13.12 6.96 4.39
CA ASN A 161 -13.86 6.65 5.64
C ASN A 161 -15.33 6.33 5.35
N GLU A 162 -15.98 7.05 4.43
CA GLU A 162 -17.39 6.78 4.07
C GLU A 162 -17.56 5.42 3.40
N LEU A 163 -16.62 5.02 2.53
CA LEU A 163 -16.63 3.67 1.94
C LEU A 163 -16.50 2.59 3.01
N GLN A 164 -15.58 2.76 3.97
CA GLN A 164 -15.44 1.81 5.07
C GLN A 164 -16.67 1.79 6.00
N ARG A 165 -17.25 2.96 6.28
CA ARG A 165 -18.47 3.06 7.06
C ARG A 165 -19.59 2.23 6.44
N ARG A 166 -19.81 2.39 5.12
CA ARG A 166 -20.83 1.63 4.38
C ARG A 166 -20.50 0.13 4.35
N ALA A 167 -19.26 -0.23 4.10
CA ALA A 167 -18.86 -1.63 4.09
C ALA A 167 -19.05 -2.32 5.46
N LEU A 168 -18.80 -1.60 6.56
CA LEU A 168 -19.04 -2.08 7.93
C LEU A 168 -20.50 -2.04 8.34
N GLY A 169 -21.38 -1.38 7.58
CA GLY A 169 -22.78 -1.18 7.94
C GLY A 169 -22.94 -0.31 9.20
N ILE A 170 -22.07 0.67 9.40
CA ILE A 170 -22.13 1.59 10.56
C ILE A 170 -23.02 2.79 10.22
N GLN A 171 -23.88 3.17 11.16
CA GLN A 171 -24.78 4.30 10.99
C GLN A 171 -24.04 5.64 10.87
N ALA A 172 -24.59 6.58 10.10
CA ALA A 172 -23.97 7.88 9.79
C ALA A 172 -23.63 8.72 11.02
N GLN A 173 -24.39 8.58 12.12
CA GLN A 173 -24.11 9.30 13.36
C GLN A 173 -22.75 8.97 13.99
N HIS A 174 -22.16 7.82 13.67
CA HIS A 174 -20.85 7.39 14.16
C HIS A 174 -19.69 7.69 13.21
N THR A 175 -19.91 8.46 12.13
CA THR A 175 -18.88 8.75 11.12
C THR A 175 -17.64 9.40 11.74
N GLY A 176 -17.80 10.36 12.63
CA GLY A 176 -16.67 11.05 13.28
C GLY A 176 -15.84 10.15 14.18
N GLU A 177 -16.50 9.33 14.99
CA GLU A 177 -15.85 8.33 15.84
C GLU A 177 -15.11 7.28 14.99
N LEU A 178 -15.78 6.74 13.99
CA LEU A 178 -15.20 5.78 13.05
C LEU A 178 -13.95 6.34 12.37
N ALA A 179 -13.99 7.59 11.88
CA ALA A 179 -12.86 8.21 11.21
C ALA A 179 -11.62 8.28 12.11
N GLN A 180 -11.81 8.63 13.40
CA GLN A 180 -10.72 8.65 14.39
C GLN A 180 -10.16 7.26 14.65
N LEU A 181 -11.03 6.26 14.81
CA LEU A 181 -10.60 4.86 15.03
C LEU A 181 -9.84 4.32 13.82
N LEU A 182 -10.36 4.53 12.62
CA LEU A 182 -9.73 4.08 11.39
C LEU A 182 -8.37 4.74 11.15
N TRP A 183 -8.20 6.00 11.51
CA TRP A 183 -6.91 6.70 11.43
C TRP A 183 -5.82 5.97 12.24
N HIS A 184 -6.14 5.52 13.45
CA HIS A 184 -5.19 4.73 14.24
C HIS A 184 -4.99 3.32 13.68
N ILE A 185 -6.06 2.64 13.28
CA ILE A 185 -6.04 1.27 12.79
C ILE A 185 -5.19 1.16 11.50
N GLN A 186 -5.21 2.17 10.65
CA GLN A 186 -4.40 2.21 9.43
C GLN A 186 -2.89 2.15 9.71
N ARG A 187 -2.45 2.43 10.93
CA ARG A 187 -1.06 2.43 11.37
C ARG A 187 -0.69 1.23 12.24
N ALA A 188 -1.50 0.17 12.22
CA ALA A 188 -1.31 -1.04 13.04
C ALA A 188 0.02 -1.77 12.76
N ASP A 189 0.55 -1.65 11.56
CA ASP A 189 1.85 -2.23 11.14
C ASP A 189 3.03 -1.30 11.45
N SER A 190 2.82 -0.19 12.16
CA SER A 190 3.90 0.71 12.54
C SER A 190 4.93 -0.02 13.40
N TRP A 191 6.20 0.25 13.10
CA TRP A 191 7.31 -0.26 13.90
C TRP A 191 7.45 0.47 15.26
N GLN A 192 6.75 1.60 15.43
CA GLN A 192 6.70 2.38 16.66
C GLN A 192 5.71 1.72 17.64
N PRO A 193 6.16 1.21 18.81
CA PRO A 193 5.30 0.44 19.72
C PRO A 193 4.06 1.21 20.19
N GLU A 194 4.20 2.52 20.43
CA GLU A 194 3.11 3.38 20.90
C GLU A 194 2.03 3.54 19.83
N VAL A 195 2.43 3.63 18.57
CA VAL A 195 1.51 3.75 17.43
C VAL A 195 0.78 2.43 17.21
N ALA A 196 1.50 1.31 17.25
CA ALA A 196 0.91 -0.02 17.14
C ALA A 196 -0.06 -0.31 18.30
N LEU A 197 0.27 0.07 19.54
CA LEU A 197 -0.62 -0.05 20.69
C LEU A 197 -1.87 0.82 20.52
N GLY A 198 -1.72 2.06 20.05
CA GLY A 198 -2.83 2.96 19.73
C GLY A 198 -3.80 2.34 18.73
N ALA A 199 -3.28 1.65 17.70
CA ALA A 199 -4.08 0.94 16.73
C ALA A 199 -4.84 -0.24 17.34
N GLN A 200 -4.22 -1.02 18.24
CA GLN A 200 -4.89 -2.12 18.93
C GLN A 200 -6.03 -1.63 19.82
N ILE A 201 -5.83 -0.52 20.54
CA ILE A 201 -6.87 0.13 21.35
C ILE A 201 -8.02 0.59 20.45
N ALA A 202 -7.72 1.19 19.30
CA ALA A 202 -8.74 1.62 18.35
C ALA A 202 -9.50 0.44 17.74
N CYS A 203 -8.82 -0.67 17.44
CA CYS A 203 -9.47 -1.92 17.02
C CYS A 203 -10.47 -2.42 18.07
N SER A 204 -10.07 -2.47 19.35
CA SER A 204 -10.97 -2.90 20.44
C SER A 204 -12.22 -2.03 20.52
N LYS A 205 -12.05 -0.69 20.48
CA LYS A 205 -13.20 0.25 20.50
C LYS A 205 -14.10 0.08 19.28
N LEU A 206 -13.53 -0.16 18.10
CA LEU A 206 -14.33 -0.39 16.89
C LEU A 206 -15.09 -1.71 16.97
N LEU A 207 -14.50 -2.76 17.54
CA LEU A 207 -15.21 -4.03 17.81
C LEU A 207 -16.38 -3.83 18.77
N ASP A 208 -16.22 -3.03 19.83
CA ASP A 208 -17.30 -2.69 20.76
C ASP A 208 -18.42 -1.91 20.05
N LEU A 209 -18.07 -0.96 19.19
CA LEU A 209 -19.04 -0.23 18.37
C LEU A 209 -19.80 -1.17 17.44
N LEU A 210 -19.11 -2.09 16.75
CA LEU A 210 -19.74 -3.08 15.86
C LEU A 210 -20.65 -4.05 16.59
N ALA A 211 -20.29 -4.46 17.80
CA ALA A 211 -21.07 -5.39 18.61
C ALA A 211 -22.35 -4.74 19.18
N ASN A 212 -22.28 -3.45 19.55
CA ASN A 212 -23.36 -2.76 20.26
C ASN A 212 -24.25 -1.90 19.36
N SER A 213 -23.86 -1.68 18.09
CA SER A 213 -24.64 -0.84 17.16
C SER A 213 -25.38 -1.72 16.14
N PRO A 214 -26.67 -1.45 15.90
CA PRO A 214 -27.38 -2.10 14.82
C PRO A 214 -26.81 -1.69 13.47
N ALA A 215 -26.96 -2.57 12.46
CA ALA A 215 -26.57 -2.24 11.11
C ALA A 215 -27.34 -1.03 10.56
N ASP A 216 -26.69 -0.25 9.71
CA ASP A 216 -27.35 0.82 8.96
C ASP A 216 -28.34 0.18 7.98
N LYS A 217 -29.64 0.56 8.11
CA LYS A 217 -30.70 0.01 7.27
C LYS A 217 -30.57 0.44 5.80
N THR A 218 -29.91 1.54 5.54
CA THR A 218 -29.73 2.09 4.18
C THR A 218 -28.45 1.60 3.52
N SER A 219 -27.50 1.14 4.30
CA SER A 219 -26.22 0.61 3.84
C SER A 219 -25.69 -0.46 4.82
N PRO A 220 -26.30 -1.65 4.82
CA PRO A 220 -25.98 -2.71 5.80
C PRO A 220 -24.62 -3.35 5.55
N GLY A 221 -24.04 -3.17 4.36
CA GLY A 221 -22.68 -3.59 4.02
C GLY A 221 -22.47 -5.10 4.11
N LEU A 222 -21.30 -5.49 4.60
CA LEU A 222 -20.92 -6.90 4.76
C LEU A 222 -21.80 -7.66 5.76
N ARG A 223 -22.50 -6.98 6.67
CA ARG A 223 -23.43 -7.62 7.62
C ARG A 223 -24.59 -8.32 6.91
N GLU A 224 -25.01 -7.77 5.77
CA GLU A 224 -26.03 -8.39 4.91
C GLU A 224 -25.41 -9.27 3.84
N ALA A 225 -24.32 -8.83 3.20
CA ALA A 225 -23.66 -9.57 2.12
C ALA A 225 -23.08 -10.91 2.59
N ILE A 226 -22.66 -11.00 3.86
CA ILE A 226 -22.13 -12.22 4.49
C ILE A 226 -22.83 -12.43 5.85
N PRO A 227 -24.02 -13.05 5.86
CA PRO A 227 -24.77 -13.26 7.09
C PRO A 227 -24.01 -14.10 8.10
N GLY A 228 -24.14 -13.74 9.39
CA GLY A 228 -23.51 -14.47 10.49
C GLY A 228 -22.04 -14.09 10.77
N LEU A 229 -21.48 -13.14 10.05
CA LEU A 229 -20.12 -12.65 10.29
C LEU A 229 -20.06 -11.90 11.63
N GLY A 230 -19.24 -12.41 12.57
CA GLY A 230 -19.00 -11.73 13.84
C GLY A 230 -18.19 -10.43 13.68
N PRO A 231 -18.20 -9.52 14.70
CA PRO A 231 -17.53 -8.24 14.61
C PRO A 231 -16.06 -8.31 14.24
N GLN A 232 -15.31 -9.30 14.74
CA GLN A 232 -13.90 -9.48 14.44
C GLN A 232 -13.67 -9.84 12.96
N SER A 233 -14.41 -10.82 12.44
CA SER A 233 -14.31 -11.24 11.04
C SER A 233 -14.84 -10.16 10.09
N LEU A 234 -15.87 -9.42 10.50
CA LEU A 234 -16.35 -8.25 9.76
C LEU A 234 -15.26 -7.20 9.61
N LEU A 235 -14.60 -6.83 10.72
CA LEU A 235 -13.50 -5.87 10.70
C LEU A 235 -12.31 -6.40 9.89
N ALA A 236 -11.90 -7.65 10.11
CA ALA A 236 -10.82 -8.28 9.36
C ALA A 236 -11.06 -8.23 7.84
N THR A 237 -12.29 -8.54 7.42
CA THR A 237 -12.70 -8.53 6.02
C THR A 237 -12.66 -7.13 5.41
N VAL A 238 -13.12 -6.10 6.13
CA VAL A 238 -13.06 -4.71 5.65
C VAL A 238 -11.62 -4.20 5.58
N LEU A 239 -10.78 -4.56 6.57
CA LEU A 239 -9.37 -4.17 6.57
C LEU A 239 -8.57 -4.81 5.41
N GLY A 240 -9.06 -5.89 4.83
CA GLY A 240 -8.48 -6.49 3.64
C GLY A 240 -8.65 -5.63 2.37
N PHE A 241 -9.65 -4.72 2.35
CA PHE A 241 -9.71 -3.67 1.34
C PHE A 241 -8.91 -2.45 1.82
N GLU A 242 -7.77 -2.25 1.22
CA GLU A 242 -6.79 -1.25 1.63
C GLU A 242 -7.23 0.20 1.33
N THR A 243 -8.17 0.74 2.12
CA THR A 243 -8.65 2.13 1.95
C THR A 243 -7.56 3.17 2.19
N ARG A 244 -6.53 2.86 2.95
CA ARG A 244 -5.32 3.67 3.05
C ARG A 244 -4.61 3.82 1.70
N THR A 245 -4.60 2.75 0.89
CA THR A 245 -4.11 2.80 -0.49
C THR A 245 -4.97 3.73 -1.34
N LEU A 246 -6.29 3.66 -1.20
CA LEU A 246 -7.23 4.55 -1.91
C LEU A 246 -6.97 6.01 -1.53
N HIS A 247 -6.94 6.33 -0.24
CA HIS A 247 -6.65 7.67 0.27
C HIS A 247 -5.34 8.22 -0.31
N GLY A 248 -4.25 7.48 -0.13
CA GLY A 248 -2.94 7.93 -0.60
C GLY A 248 -2.84 8.01 -2.12
N TRP A 249 -3.53 7.14 -2.86
CA TRP A 249 -3.52 7.17 -4.32
C TRP A 249 -4.24 8.42 -4.86
N ILE A 250 -5.40 8.76 -4.30
CA ILE A 250 -6.10 10.01 -4.64
C ILE A 250 -5.20 11.22 -4.34
N CYS A 251 -4.57 11.26 -3.15
CA CYS A 251 -3.71 12.37 -2.75
C CYS A 251 -2.47 12.51 -3.65
N ASN A 252 -1.78 11.42 -3.94
CA ASN A 252 -0.57 11.45 -4.76
C ASN A 252 -0.87 11.80 -6.23
N LEU A 253 -1.98 11.30 -6.77
CA LEU A 253 -2.47 11.70 -8.07
C LEU A 253 -2.87 13.19 -8.08
N ALA A 254 -3.57 13.66 -7.04
CA ALA A 254 -3.94 15.07 -6.92
C ALA A 254 -2.73 15.99 -6.81
N HIS A 255 -1.72 15.63 -6.01
CA HIS A 255 -0.46 16.37 -5.95
C HIS A 255 0.16 16.52 -7.34
N THR A 256 0.18 15.43 -8.14
CA THR A 256 0.79 15.45 -9.46
C THR A 256 0.12 16.46 -10.41
N TRP A 257 -1.21 16.48 -10.50
CA TRP A 257 -1.90 17.40 -11.42
C TRP A 257 -2.08 18.81 -10.81
N LEU A 258 -1.96 19.00 -9.49
CA LEU A 258 -1.90 20.32 -8.86
C LEU A 258 -0.53 21.00 -9.07
N THR A 259 0.55 20.24 -9.06
CA THR A 259 1.90 20.75 -9.32
C THR A 259 2.22 20.89 -10.82
N ASN A 260 1.42 20.23 -11.68
CA ASN A 260 1.55 20.33 -13.13
C ASN A 260 0.18 20.64 -13.77
N THR A 261 -0.06 21.94 -14.02
CA THR A 261 -1.33 22.42 -14.55
C THR A 261 -1.62 21.93 -15.97
N ASP A 262 -0.61 21.55 -16.74
CA ASP A 262 -0.78 20.98 -18.08
C ASP A 262 -1.45 19.60 -17.98
N ILE A 263 -1.01 18.75 -17.05
CA ILE A 263 -1.64 17.45 -16.79
C ILE A 263 -3.09 17.63 -16.39
N GLN A 264 -3.40 18.57 -15.49
CA GLN A 264 -4.78 18.85 -15.10
C GLN A 264 -5.64 19.26 -16.32
N SER A 265 -5.11 20.18 -17.15
CA SER A 265 -5.77 20.64 -18.36
C SER A 265 -6.02 19.51 -19.36
N GLU A 266 -5.02 18.66 -19.59
CA GLU A 266 -5.11 17.52 -20.51
C GLU A 266 -6.17 16.50 -20.04
N ILE A 267 -6.18 16.18 -18.73
CA ILE A 267 -7.19 15.29 -18.15
C ILE A 267 -8.60 15.87 -18.37
N ARG A 268 -8.79 17.17 -18.11
CA ARG A 268 -10.10 17.84 -18.30
C ARG A 268 -10.57 17.84 -19.76
N LYS A 269 -9.64 17.98 -20.71
CA LYS A 269 -9.92 17.94 -22.15
C LYS A 269 -10.08 16.51 -22.69
N GLY A 270 -9.86 15.48 -21.87
CA GLY A 270 -9.86 14.09 -22.31
C GLY A 270 -8.66 13.72 -23.19
N GLN A 271 -7.62 14.56 -23.23
CA GLN A 271 -6.38 14.31 -23.98
C GLN A 271 -5.51 13.28 -23.28
N THR A 272 -5.50 13.29 -21.94
CA THR A 272 -4.85 12.28 -21.12
C THR A 272 -5.89 11.36 -20.48
N ASN A 273 -5.70 10.06 -20.64
CA ASN A 273 -6.55 9.07 -19.99
C ASN A 273 -6.23 9.03 -18.48
N ILE A 274 -7.19 9.51 -17.68
CA ILE A 274 -7.04 9.56 -16.21
C ILE A 274 -6.69 8.20 -15.58
N LYS A 275 -7.14 7.10 -16.17
CA LYS A 275 -6.77 5.75 -15.70
C LYS A 275 -5.27 5.48 -15.86
N ILE A 276 -4.69 5.93 -16.97
CA ILE A 276 -3.23 5.79 -17.20
C ILE A 276 -2.48 6.70 -16.23
N ALA A 277 -2.91 7.94 -16.07
CA ALA A 277 -2.32 8.87 -15.11
C ALA A 277 -2.41 8.35 -13.65
N ALA A 278 -3.53 7.73 -13.28
CA ALA A 278 -3.69 7.10 -11.98
C ALA A 278 -2.73 5.91 -11.79
N LEU A 279 -2.58 5.05 -12.79
CA LEU A 279 -1.64 3.94 -12.76
C LEU A 279 -0.18 4.42 -12.68
N GLU A 280 0.15 5.47 -13.40
CA GLU A 280 1.48 6.07 -13.34
C GLU A 280 1.75 6.73 -11.97
N ALA A 281 0.76 7.38 -11.37
CA ALA A 281 0.89 7.90 -10.00
C ALA A 281 1.15 6.77 -8.98
N MET A 282 0.49 5.62 -9.14
CA MET A 282 0.73 4.42 -8.33
C MET A 282 2.15 3.87 -8.52
N ARG A 283 2.66 3.87 -9.74
CA ARG A 283 4.04 3.46 -10.02
C ARG A 283 5.03 4.46 -9.42
N TYR A 284 4.87 5.72 -9.73
CA TYR A 284 5.84 6.79 -9.43
C TYR A 284 5.94 7.09 -7.94
N THR A 285 4.80 7.12 -7.24
CA THR A 285 4.74 7.34 -5.79
C THR A 285 3.68 6.42 -5.18
N PRO A 286 4.01 5.13 -4.98
CA PRO A 286 3.07 4.18 -4.39
C PRO A 286 2.72 4.60 -2.96
N PRO A 287 1.43 4.71 -2.61
CA PRO A 287 1.04 5.09 -1.25
C PRO A 287 1.44 4.03 -0.22
N VAL A 288 1.56 2.77 -0.62
CA VAL A 288 2.10 1.68 0.21
C VAL A 288 3.47 1.31 -0.33
N PRO A 289 4.54 1.88 0.26
CA PRO A 289 5.90 1.75 -0.29
C PRO A 289 6.50 0.36 -0.09
N TYR A 290 6.02 -0.38 0.90
CA TYR A 290 6.56 -1.68 1.27
C TYR A 290 5.44 -2.69 1.53
N ALA A 291 5.69 -3.94 1.12
CA ALA A 291 4.96 -5.09 1.61
C ALA A 291 5.91 -5.97 2.44
N HIS A 292 5.34 -6.70 3.37
CA HIS A 292 6.07 -7.64 4.20
C HIS A 292 5.73 -9.07 3.81
N ALA A 293 6.74 -9.96 3.84
CA ALA A 293 6.55 -11.39 3.72
C ALA A 293 7.46 -12.10 4.72
N TYR A 294 7.05 -13.27 5.16
CA TYR A 294 7.83 -14.09 6.10
C TYR A 294 8.10 -15.45 5.48
N ALA A 295 9.35 -15.92 5.55
CA ALA A 295 9.70 -17.27 5.15
C ALA A 295 9.01 -18.29 6.05
N LYS A 296 8.26 -19.23 5.47
CA LYS A 296 7.53 -20.28 6.22
C LYS A 296 8.44 -21.36 6.77
N HIS A 297 9.55 -21.56 6.11
CA HIS A 297 10.63 -22.50 6.46
C HIS A 297 11.92 -21.96 5.89
N GLU A 298 13.02 -22.64 6.18
CA GLU A 298 14.31 -22.31 5.58
C GLU A 298 14.25 -22.50 4.06
N VAL A 299 14.67 -21.49 3.30
CA VAL A 299 14.62 -21.52 1.83
C VAL A 299 15.80 -20.79 1.22
N GLU A 300 16.41 -21.36 0.19
CA GLU A 300 17.46 -20.69 -0.58
C GLU A 300 16.83 -19.87 -1.71
N ARG A 301 16.99 -18.55 -1.62
CA ARG A 301 16.49 -17.59 -2.63
C ARG A 301 17.40 -16.37 -2.73
N PHE A 302 17.50 -15.83 -3.93
CA PHE A 302 18.26 -14.61 -4.22
C PHE A 302 19.74 -14.71 -3.80
N GLY A 303 20.35 -15.92 -3.96
CA GLY A 303 21.72 -16.20 -3.55
C GLY A 303 21.92 -16.26 -2.04
N ARG A 304 20.84 -16.45 -1.27
CA ARG A 304 20.89 -16.52 0.20
C ARG A 304 20.08 -17.67 0.75
N LEU A 305 20.56 -18.19 1.86
CA LEU A 305 19.78 -19.07 2.73
C LEU A 305 18.97 -18.21 3.70
N LEU A 306 17.67 -18.12 3.47
CA LEU A 306 16.74 -17.39 4.31
C LEU A 306 16.23 -18.32 5.41
N PRO A 307 16.43 -18.03 6.70
CA PRO A 307 15.93 -18.86 7.78
C PRO A 307 14.39 -18.80 7.88
N GLU A 308 13.80 -19.80 8.52
CA GLU A 308 12.39 -19.76 8.89
C GLU A 308 12.06 -18.48 9.69
N GLY A 309 10.94 -17.85 9.40
CA GLY A 309 10.52 -16.59 10.01
C GLY A 309 11.29 -15.36 9.52
N ALA A 310 12.20 -15.48 8.54
CA ALA A 310 12.88 -14.31 7.98
C ALA A 310 11.90 -13.30 7.41
N LEU A 311 12.01 -12.05 7.86
CA LEU A 311 11.22 -10.93 7.35
C LEU A 311 11.82 -10.45 6.02
N MET A 312 11.02 -10.50 4.98
CA MET A 312 11.30 -9.90 3.67
C MET A 312 10.59 -8.57 3.56
N ARG A 313 11.32 -7.49 3.29
CA ARG A 313 10.74 -6.18 2.92
C ARG A 313 10.75 -6.03 1.42
N LEU A 314 9.56 -6.03 0.85
CA LEU A 314 9.34 -5.96 -0.58
C LEU A 314 9.11 -4.49 -0.94
N SER A 315 10.14 -3.81 -1.47
CA SER A 315 10.03 -2.39 -1.78
C SER A 315 9.31 -2.16 -3.11
N ALA A 316 8.05 -1.73 -3.03
CA ALA A 316 7.29 -1.27 -4.19
C ALA A 316 7.92 -0.03 -4.81
N GLU A 317 8.38 0.92 -3.98
CA GLU A 317 9.03 2.15 -4.44
C GLU A 317 10.25 1.87 -5.31
N ALA A 318 11.13 0.96 -4.88
CA ALA A 318 12.32 0.60 -5.63
C ALA A 318 11.99 -0.18 -6.90
N ALA A 319 11.11 -1.18 -6.77
CA ALA A 319 10.71 -2.06 -7.88
C ALA A 319 9.97 -1.29 -8.98
N ASN A 320 9.12 -0.33 -8.61
CA ASN A 320 8.40 0.53 -9.54
C ASN A 320 9.31 1.52 -10.30
N ARG A 321 10.54 1.68 -9.86
CA ARG A 321 11.55 2.49 -10.52
C ARG A 321 12.74 1.66 -11.04
N ASP A 322 12.50 0.37 -11.28
CA ASP A 322 13.51 -0.51 -11.84
C ASP A 322 13.71 -0.23 -13.34
N PRO A 323 14.89 0.27 -13.76
CA PRO A 323 15.16 0.60 -15.18
C PRO A 323 15.23 -0.64 -16.08
N ARG A 324 15.25 -1.85 -15.50
CA ARG A 324 15.12 -3.12 -16.25
C ARG A 324 13.70 -3.37 -16.74
N VAL A 325 12.72 -2.61 -16.21
CA VAL A 325 11.29 -2.80 -16.44
C VAL A 325 10.64 -1.55 -17.02
N PHE A 326 11.03 -0.37 -16.55
CA PHE A 326 10.45 0.91 -16.93
C PHE A 326 11.49 1.81 -17.59
N ASP A 327 11.14 2.33 -18.75
CA ASP A 327 11.98 3.32 -19.42
C ASP A 327 11.91 4.65 -18.65
N ASP A 328 13.07 5.27 -18.41
CA ASP A 328 13.19 6.52 -17.63
C ASP A 328 12.31 6.51 -16.37
N PRO A 329 12.60 5.59 -15.42
CA PRO A 329 11.70 5.26 -14.32
C PRO A 329 11.52 6.38 -13.30
N ASP A 330 12.46 7.33 -13.26
CA ASP A 330 12.44 8.46 -12.31
C ASP A 330 11.68 9.69 -12.85
N THR A 331 11.09 9.57 -14.03
CA THR A 331 10.22 10.60 -14.61
C THR A 331 8.76 10.15 -14.59
N PHE A 332 7.86 11.07 -14.22
CA PHE A 332 6.42 10.88 -14.31
C PHE A 332 5.92 11.17 -15.72
N TYR A 333 5.22 10.23 -16.34
CA TYR A 333 4.58 10.41 -17.64
C TYR A 333 3.09 10.07 -17.55
N ALA A 334 2.21 11.07 -17.65
CA ALA A 334 0.76 10.89 -17.59
C ALA A 334 0.20 9.94 -18.68
N VAL A 335 0.96 9.70 -19.73
CA VAL A 335 0.62 8.84 -20.88
C VAL A 335 1.64 7.72 -21.08
N ARG A 336 2.23 7.22 -20.00
CA ARG A 336 3.23 6.16 -20.06
C ARG A 336 2.72 4.92 -20.79
N ALA A 337 3.47 4.45 -21.78
CA ALA A 337 3.07 3.35 -22.64
C ALA A 337 3.49 1.96 -22.10
N ASP A 338 4.52 1.90 -21.25
CA ASP A 338 5.09 0.67 -20.70
C ASP A 338 4.41 0.19 -19.41
N LEU A 339 3.30 0.82 -19.01
CA LEU A 339 2.48 0.35 -17.90
C LEU A 339 1.62 -0.85 -18.30
N CYS A 340 1.63 -1.88 -17.47
CA CYS A 340 0.69 -2.98 -17.60
C CYS A 340 -0.67 -2.58 -17.02
N HIS A 341 -1.68 -2.53 -17.85
CA HIS A 341 -3.08 -2.29 -17.44
C HIS A 341 -3.71 -3.50 -16.73
N ARG A 342 -3.03 -4.62 -16.73
CA ARG A 342 -3.46 -5.86 -16.08
C ARG A 342 -3.00 -5.88 -14.62
N GLU A 343 -3.67 -6.70 -13.84
CA GLU A 343 -3.28 -6.93 -12.46
C GLU A 343 -1.91 -7.57 -12.35
N ALA A 344 -1.14 -7.17 -11.34
CA ALA A 344 0.18 -7.71 -11.11
C ALA A 344 0.12 -9.22 -10.80
N ARG A 345 1.14 -9.95 -11.26
CA ARG A 345 1.29 -11.39 -10.99
C ARG A 345 1.31 -11.66 -9.48
N GLY A 346 0.81 -12.81 -9.10
CA GLY A 346 0.88 -13.32 -7.73
C GLY A 346 -0.14 -12.76 -6.77
N GLN A 347 -1.03 -11.89 -7.25
CA GLN A 347 -2.14 -11.36 -6.45
C GLN A 347 -3.40 -12.22 -6.53
N PHE A 348 -3.34 -13.38 -7.15
CA PHE A 348 -4.49 -14.28 -7.32
C PHE A 348 -4.42 -15.43 -6.33
N ARG A 349 -5.55 -15.72 -5.73
CA ARG A 349 -5.77 -16.94 -4.98
C ARG A 349 -5.98 -18.14 -5.90
N ALA A 350 -5.97 -19.35 -5.34
CA ALA A 350 -6.23 -20.58 -6.08
C ALA A 350 -7.61 -20.61 -6.76
N ASP A 351 -8.60 -19.88 -6.20
CA ASP A 351 -9.93 -19.70 -6.77
C ASP A 351 -9.98 -18.64 -7.90
N GLY A 352 -8.86 -18.03 -8.23
CA GLY A 352 -8.73 -17.02 -9.27
C GLY A 352 -9.12 -15.61 -8.84
N LEU A 353 -9.47 -15.37 -7.57
CA LEU A 353 -9.70 -14.03 -7.04
C LEU A 353 -8.39 -13.34 -6.69
N ALA A 354 -8.28 -12.08 -7.06
CA ALA A 354 -7.12 -11.27 -6.73
C ALA A 354 -7.11 -10.88 -5.26
N THR A 355 -5.93 -10.92 -4.64
CA THR A 355 -5.73 -10.65 -3.20
C THR A 355 -5.37 -9.20 -2.88
N GLY A 356 -5.38 -8.31 -3.86
CA GLY A 356 -5.46 -6.87 -3.63
C GLY A 356 -4.23 -6.14 -3.10
N ILE A 357 -3.02 -6.64 -3.32
CA ILE A 357 -1.84 -5.84 -3.00
C ILE A 357 -1.57 -4.90 -4.18
N ALA A 358 -1.75 -3.61 -3.96
CA ALA A 358 -1.41 -2.56 -4.89
C ALA A 358 0.10 -2.48 -5.05
N PHE A 359 0.64 -3.25 -5.95
CA PHE A 359 2.05 -3.32 -6.24
C PHE A 359 2.29 -3.07 -7.73
N GLY A 360 3.43 -2.49 -8.03
CA GLY A 360 3.88 -2.05 -9.33
C GLY A 360 3.40 -2.85 -10.53
N LEU A 361 3.04 -2.13 -11.53
CA LEU A 361 2.48 -2.59 -12.78
C LEU A 361 3.61 -2.69 -13.79
N GLY A 362 4.24 -3.84 -13.88
CA GLY A 362 5.32 -4.06 -14.83
C GLY A 362 4.90 -4.09 -16.29
N LEU A 363 5.82 -4.52 -17.13
CA LEU A 363 5.66 -4.67 -18.57
C LEU A 363 4.37 -5.42 -18.94
N PRO A 364 3.78 -5.12 -20.09
CA PRO A 364 2.66 -5.86 -20.63
C PRO A 364 2.95 -7.36 -20.56
N SER A 365 2.22 -8.06 -19.71
CA SER A 365 2.43 -9.48 -19.48
C SER A 365 2.03 -10.26 -20.74
N LYS A 366 2.83 -11.26 -21.14
CA LYS A 366 2.44 -12.27 -22.13
C LYS A 366 1.35 -13.21 -21.62
N HIS A 367 0.91 -13.05 -20.36
CA HIS A 367 -0.16 -13.86 -19.80
C HIS A 367 -1.52 -13.49 -20.38
N PRO A 368 -2.43 -14.47 -20.49
CA PRO A 368 -3.78 -14.21 -20.97
C PRO A 368 -4.45 -13.15 -20.07
N ALA A 369 -5.33 -12.37 -20.68
CA ALA A 369 -6.17 -11.44 -19.95
C ALA A 369 -6.98 -12.20 -18.88
N VAL A 370 -7.24 -11.58 -17.75
CA VAL A 370 -8.22 -12.09 -16.79
C VAL A 370 -9.55 -12.19 -17.53
N PRO A 371 -10.25 -13.34 -17.48
CA PRO A 371 -11.57 -13.48 -18.09
C PRO A 371 -12.51 -12.38 -17.62
N GLU A 372 -13.36 -11.85 -18.51
CA GLU A 372 -14.29 -10.76 -18.19
C GLU A 372 -15.31 -11.14 -17.12
N ASP A 373 -15.61 -12.43 -16.98
CA ASP A 373 -16.51 -12.98 -15.98
C ASP A 373 -15.90 -13.09 -14.57
N ARG A 374 -14.59 -12.86 -14.42
CA ARG A 374 -13.97 -12.85 -13.11
C ARG A 374 -14.22 -11.55 -12.36
N PRO A 375 -14.48 -11.64 -11.03
CA PRO A 375 -14.52 -10.45 -10.19
C PRO A 375 -13.22 -9.65 -10.32
N ARG A 376 -13.36 -8.32 -10.41
CA ARG A 376 -12.19 -7.43 -10.38
C ARG A 376 -11.41 -7.61 -9.08
N SER A 377 -10.09 -7.53 -9.15
CA SER A 377 -9.25 -7.56 -7.95
C SER A 377 -9.52 -6.35 -7.06
N LEU A 378 -9.14 -6.46 -5.79
CA LEU A 378 -9.16 -5.30 -4.88
C LEU A 378 -8.28 -4.15 -5.40
N PHE A 379 -7.18 -4.46 -6.08
CA PHE A 379 -6.37 -3.45 -6.77
C PHE A 379 -7.15 -2.74 -7.88
N ALA A 380 -7.82 -3.50 -8.74
CA ALA A 380 -8.63 -2.93 -9.83
C ALA A 380 -9.79 -2.09 -9.28
N LEU A 381 -10.44 -2.54 -8.21
CA LEU A 381 -11.49 -1.80 -7.52
C LEU A 381 -10.96 -0.50 -6.91
N THR A 382 -9.80 -0.52 -6.26
CA THR A 382 -9.15 0.68 -5.70
C THR A 382 -8.75 1.67 -6.80
N ARG A 383 -8.20 1.16 -7.93
CA ARG A 383 -7.90 1.97 -9.10
C ARG A 383 -9.16 2.66 -9.64
N ASP A 384 -10.23 1.88 -9.85
CA ASP A 384 -11.47 2.40 -10.42
C ASP A 384 -12.11 3.43 -9.47
N ALA A 385 -12.03 3.21 -8.15
CA ALA A 385 -12.44 4.19 -7.14
C ALA A 385 -11.60 5.48 -7.22
N THR A 386 -10.28 5.38 -7.37
CA THR A 386 -9.40 6.54 -7.53
C THR A 386 -9.74 7.35 -8.79
N VAL A 387 -9.97 6.65 -9.89
CA VAL A 387 -10.35 7.26 -11.17
C VAL A 387 -11.70 7.99 -11.04
N THR A 388 -12.72 7.32 -10.51
CA THR A 388 -14.05 7.89 -10.30
C THR A 388 -13.99 9.10 -9.37
N ALA A 389 -13.33 8.99 -8.23
CA ALA A 389 -13.18 10.10 -7.29
C ALA A 389 -12.51 11.32 -7.91
N THR A 390 -11.44 11.12 -8.68
CA THR A 390 -10.74 12.22 -9.35
C THR A 390 -11.58 12.82 -10.46
N GLN A 391 -12.29 12.01 -11.24
CA GLN A 391 -13.19 12.50 -12.29
C GLN A 391 -14.32 13.36 -11.72
N GLN A 392 -14.98 12.87 -10.67
CA GLN A 392 -16.06 13.61 -10.00
C GLN A 392 -15.56 14.95 -9.44
N LEU A 393 -14.41 14.98 -8.80
CA LEU A 393 -13.79 16.21 -8.30
C LEU A 393 -13.53 17.21 -9.43
N LEU A 394 -12.91 16.76 -10.52
CA LEU A 394 -12.59 17.63 -11.66
C LEU A 394 -13.82 18.07 -12.44
N GLN A 395 -14.90 17.30 -12.46
CA GLN A 395 -16.17 17.66 -13.11
C GLN A 395 -16.98 18.63 -12.26
N HIS A 396 -16.98 18.44 -10.93
CA HIS A 396 -17.75 19.26 -9.99
C HIS A 396 -17.20 20.70 -9.89
N PHE A 397 -15.86 20.85 -9.90
CA PHE A 397 -15.19 22.15 -9.81
C PHE A 397 -14.40 22.45 -11.09
N PRO A 398 -14.87 23.41 -11.89
CA PRO A 398 -14.15 23.86 -13.09
C PRO A 398 -12.75 24.37 -12.81
N VAL A 399 -12.55 25.01 -11.66
CA VAL A 399 -11.24 25.54 -11.26
C VAL A 399 -10.87 24.99 -9.89
N ILE A 400 -9.68 24.39 -9.81
CA ILE A 400 -9.05 23.91 -8.57
C ILE A 400 -7.64 24.48 -8.56
N GLN A 401 -7.37 25.39 -7.63
CA GLN A 401 -6.08 26.06 -7.56
C GLN A 401 -5.44 25.92 -6.20
N PRO A 402 -4.12 25.66 -6.12
CA PRO A 402 -3.40 25.74 -4.86
C PRO A 402 -3.56 27.10 -4.19
N CYS A 403 -3.82 27.09 -2.89
CA CYS A 403 -3.91 28.32 -2.09
C CYS A 403 -2.92 28.36 -0.91
N GLY A 404 -2.02 27.40 -0.87
CA GLY A 404 -0.95 27.27 0.11
C GLY A 404 0.16 26.35 -0.42
N GLU A 405 1.09 25.97 0.47
CA GLU A 405 2.15 25.04 0.14
C GLU A 405 1.59 23.63 -0.02
N LEU A 406 1.72 23.07 -1.21
CA LEU A 406 1.43 21.65 -1.45
C LEU A 406 2.55 20.80 -0.87
N LYS A 407 2.24 19.90 0.05
CA LYS A 407 3.24 18.98 0.60
C LYS A 407 3.48 17.84 -0.37
N SER A 408 4.73 17.68 -0.78
CA SER A 408 5.14 16.50 -1.56
C SER A 408 4.85 15.21 -0.80
N PRO A 409 4.61 14.12 -1.51
CA PRO A 409 4.44 12.82 -0.87
C PRO A 409 5.58 12.49 0.10
N SER A 410 5.23 12.13 1.31
CA SER A 410 6.17 11.80 2.38
C SER A 410 5.55 10.79 3.33
N ALA A 411 6.39 10.05 4.06
CA ALA A 411 5.94 9.18 5.13
C ALA A 411 5.93 9.93 6.46
N LEU A 412 4.95 9.65 7.34
CA LEU A 412 4.91 10.19 8.70
C LEU A 412 5.94 9.54 9.62
N ALA A 413 6.27 8.28 9.33
CA ALA A 413 7.35 7.54 9.97
C ALA A 413 7.95 6.55 8.96
N ILE A 414 9.13 6.02 9.29
CA ILE A 414 9.80 5.01 8.46
C ILE A 414 8.88 3.82 8.27
N TYR A 415 8.79 3.33 7.02
CA TYR A 415 7.92 2.22 6.58
C TYR A 415 6.42 2.49 6.61
N GLU A 416 6.01 3.71 6.86
CA GLU A 416 4.62 4.12 6.77
C GLU A 416 4.25 4.58 5.34
N PRO A 417 2.95 4.79 5.05
CA PRO A 417 2.50 5.25 3.74
C PRO A 417 3.15 6.55 3.27
N MET A 418 3.47 6.60 1.98
CA MET A 418 3.96 7.79 1.27
C MET A 418 2.77 8.54 0.67
N VAL A 419 2.39 9.65 1.28
CA VAL A 419 1.18 10.40 0.90
C VAL A 419 1.49 11.90 0.86
N ALA A 420 0.85 12.60 -0.06
CA ALA A 420 0.78 14.06 -0.04
C ALA A 420 -0.21 14.49 1.08
N TRP A 421 0.31 14.73 2.28
CA TRP A 421 -0.47 14.90 3.50
C TRP A 421 -1.18 16.25 3.63
N SER A 422 -0.90 17.21 2.77
CA SER A 422 -1.61 18.48 2.75
C SER A 422 -1.64 19.04 1.34
N LEU A 423 -2.85 19.25 0.84
CA LEU A 423 -3.14 19.77 -0.49
C LEU A 423 -4.17 20.90 -0.38
N PRO A 424 -3.75 22.08 0.18
CA PRO A 424 -4.66 23.21 0.33
C PRO A 424 -5.01 23.82 -1.02
N VAL A 425 -6.30 23.89 -1.31
CA VAL A 425 -6.84 24.45 -2.57
C VAL A 425 -8.05 25.34 -2.34
N THR A 426 -8.31 26.22 -3.30
CA THR A 426 -9.59 26.88 -3.49
C THR A 426 -10.33 26.22 -4.65
N LEU A 427 -11.65 26.13 -4.50
CA LEU A 427 -12.58 25.47 -5.44
C LEU A 427 -13.56 26.51 -5.97
N THR A 428 -13.70 26.59 -7.31
CA THR A 428 -14.70 27.48 -7.95
C THR A 428 -15.37 26.78 -9.12
#